data_c1a59c3d968fe5d8a41518e988ce689c
#
_entry.id   c1a59c3d968fe5d8a41518e988ce689c
#
_cell.length_a   1.000
_cell.length_b   1.000
_cell.length_c   1.000
_cell.angle_alpha   90.00
_cell.angle_beta   90.00
_cell.angle_gamma   90.00
#
_symmetry.space_group_name_H-M   'P 1'
#
loop_
_entity.id
_entity.type
_entity.pdbx_description
1 polymer ?
#
loop_
_entity_poly.entity_id
_entity_poly.type
_entity_poly.pdbx_seq_one_letter_code
_entity_poly.pdbx_strand_id
1 'polypeptide(L)'
;MTEKLAKKALEKVDEYRKFSDMDYAKSCLQEQVDKLPEYRRFWELYNLAMLCFLKGDFEEGKDVFEHYMQILKDSFYSGDCYIEWHEQFYNYCIENIQCHLSSKESAQQMVVDMINRRRKYFYEKPSYKNMSKEPYLISNFNM
;
A
#
# COMPACT_ATOMS: atom_id res chain seq x y z
N MET A 1 -0.94 -12.67 36.56
CA MET A 1 -0.02 -12.49 35.45
C MET A 1 -0.59 -12.96 34.12
N THR A 2 -1.26 -14.11 34.12
CA THR A 2 -1.93 -14.67 32.95
C THR A 2 -3.07 -13.79 32.42
N GLU A 3 -3.87 -13.18 33.30
CA GLU A 3 -4.97 -12.30 32.88
C GLU A 3 -4.46 -11.05 32.16
N LYS A 4 -3.36 -10.46 32.62
CA LYS A 4 -2.77 -9.28 32.01
C LYS A 4 -2.21 -9.57 30.61
N LEU A 5 -1.58 -10.75 30.44
CA LEU A 5 -1.06 -11.18 29.14
C LEU A 5 -2.20 -11.50 28.17
N ALA A 6 -3.25 -12.17 28.66
CA ALA A 6 -4.43 -12.47 27.86
C ALA A 6 -5.14 -11.19 27.37
N LYS A 7 -5.24 -10.18 28.25
CA LYS A 7 -5.83 -8.89 27.89
C LYS A 7 -5.02 -8.18 26.82
N LYS A 8 -3.68 -8.17 26.93
CA LYS A 8 -2.80 -7.58 25.92
C LYS A 8 -2.91 -8.30 24.59
N ALA A 9 -3.00 -9.64 24.61
CA ALA A 9 -3.17 -10.43 23.41
C ALA A 9 -4.48 -10.11 22.71
N LEU A 10 -5.58 -9.96 23.47
CA LEU A 10 -6.89 -9.60 22.92
C LEU A 10 -6.87 -8.18 22.33
N GLU A 11 -6.22 -7.24 22.99
CA GLU A 11 -6.05 -5.88 22.47
C GLU A 11 -5.32 -5.89 21.13
N LYS A 12 -4.27 -6.72 20.99
CA LYS A 12 -3.53 -6.87 19.74
C LYS A 12 -4.39 -7.49 18.63
N VAL A 13 -5.17 -8.52 18.97
CA VAL A 13 -6.08 -9.16 18.01
C VAL A 13 -7.12 -8.15 17.52
N ASP A 14 -7.70 -7.35 18.42
CA ASP A 14 -8.67 -6.32 18.07
C ASP A 14 -8.04 -5.25 17.18
N GLU A 15 -6.80 -4.84 17.46
CA GLU A 15 -6.06 -3.91 16.63
C GLU A 15 -5.85 -4.45 15.23
N TYR A 16 -5.44 -5.72 15.08
CA TYR A 16 -5.27 -6.35 13.77
C TYR A 16 -6.59 -6.50 13.02
N ARG A 17 -7.68 -6.79 13.72
CA ARG A 17 -9.02 -6.84 13.11
C ARG A 17 -9.45 -5.50 12.57
N LYS A 18 -9.14 -4.41 13.26
CA LYS A 18 -9.44 -3.05 12.79
C LYS A 18 -8.70 -2.75 11.50
N PHE A 19 -7.42 -3.18 11.38
CA PHE A 19 -6.65 -2.99 10.16
C PHE A 19 -7.14 -3.83 8.98
N SER A 20 -7.94 -4.89 9.21
CA SER A 20 -8.59 -5.61 8.13
C SER A 20 -9.76 -4.82 7.52
N ASP A 21 -10.28 -3.81 8.23
CA ASP A 21 -11.27 -2.89 7.71
C ASP A 21 -10.56 -1.83 6.86
N MET A 22 -10.87 -1.78 5.58
CA MET A 22 -10.23 -0.86 4.65
C MET A 22 -10.55 0.61 4.95
N ASP A 23 -11.73 0.90 5.47
CA ASP A 23 -12.09 2.27 5.87
C ASP A 23 -11.24 2.74 7.03
N TYR A 24 -11.03 1.89 8.01
CA TYR A 24 -10.17 2.20 9.16
C TYR A 24 -8.71 2.36 8.73
N ALA A 25 -8.20 1.45 7.89
CA ALA A 25 -6.84 1.52 7.38
C ALA A 25 -6.62 2.81 6.57
N LYS A 26 -7.59 3.19 5.76
CA LYS A 26 -7.55 4.44 4.99
C LYS A 26 -7.49 5.66 5.91
N SER A 27 -8.32 5.68 6.96
CA SER A 27 -8.32 6.76 7.94
C SER A 27 -6.98 6.89 8.65
N CYS A 28 -6.35 5.77 9.01
CA CYS A 28 -5.03 5.77 9.65
C CYS A 28 -3.95 6.31 8.71
N LEU A 29 -3.96 5.89 7.44
CA LEU A 29 -3.01 6.39 6.44
C LEU A 29 -3.19 7.87 6.16
N GLN A 30 -4.45 8.33 6.05
CA GLN A 30 -4.75 9.74 5.85
C GLN A 30 -4.25 10.58 7.01
N GLU A 31 -4.43 10.11 8.23
CA GLU A 31 -3.93 10.79 9.43
C GLU A 31 -2.40 10.88 9.41
N GLN A 32 -1.71 9.80 9.02
CA GLN A 32 -0.26 9.80 8.89
C GLN A 32 0.22 10.79 7.83
N VAL A 33 -0.45 10.82 6.68
CA VAL A 33 -0.13 11.77 5.60
C VAL A 33 -0.28 13.20 6.10
N ASP A 34 -1.36 13.50 6.81
CA ASP A 34 -1.62 14.86 7.29
C ASP A 34 -0.61 15.32 8.35
N LYS A 35 -0.07 14.41 9.13
CA LYS A 35 0.89 14.71 10.21
C LYS A 35 2.33 14.86 9.71
N LEU A 36 2.68 14.22 8.60
CA LEU A 36 4.05 14.23 8.11
C LEU A 36 4.33 15.43 7.21
N PRO A 37 5.56 16.00 7.26
CA PRO A 37 5.97 16.99 6.28
C PRO A 37 5.95 16.39 4.88
N GLU A 38 5.73 17.23 3.87
CA GLU A 38 5.56 16.79 2.48
C GLU A 38 6.70 15.88 2.01
N TYR A 39 7.93 16.20 2.34
CA TYR A 39 9.11 15.42 1.93
C TYR A 39 9.20 14.05 2.61
N ARG A 40 8.39 13.81 3.66
CA ARG A 40 8.34 12.53 4.38
C ARG A 40 7.11 11.69 4.06
N ARG A 41 6.17 12.24 3.27
CA ARG A 41 4.91 11.55 2.92
C ARG A 41 5.07 10.52 1.82
N PHE A 42 6.27 10.15 1.48
CA PHE A 42 6.62 9.43 0.26
C PHE A 42 5.89 8.08 0.15
N TRP A 43 6.09 7.21 1.12
CA TRP A 43 5.47 5.88 1.09
C TRP A 43 4.03 5.90 1.56
N GLU A 44 3.71 6.79 2.48
CA GLU A 44 2.35 6.93 3.00
C GLU A 44 1.39 7.38 1.91
N LEU A 45 1.78 8.32 1.06
CA LEU A 45 0.97 8.75 -0.08
C LEU A 45 0.79 7.63 -1.11
N TYR A 46 1.86 6.90 -1.41
CA TYR A 46 1.78 5.75 -2.29
C TYR A 46 0.81 4.70 -1.74
N ASN A 47 0.95 4.35 -0.48
CA ASN A 47 0.09 3.37 0.16
C ASN A 47 -1.36 3.83 0.21
N LEU A 48 -1.59 5.12 0.47
CA LEU A 48 -2.94 5.69 0.47
C LEU A 48 -3.59 5.58 -0.91
N ALA A 49 -2.86 5.91 -1.97
CA ALA A 49 -3.36 5.78 -3.34
C ALA A 49 -3.72 4.33 -3.66
N MET A 50 -2.83 3.39 -3.33
CA MET A 50 -3.08 1.96 -3.58
C MET A 50 -4.30 1.46 -2.80
N LEU A 51 -4.46 1.89 -1.56
CA LEU A 51 -5.61 1.50 -0.75
C LEU A 51 -6.92 2.10 -1.30
N CYS A 52 -6.88 3.33 -1.79
CA CYS A 52 -8.03 3.93 -2.47
C CYS A 52 -8.45 3.11 -3.69
N PHE A 53 -7.49 2.69 -4.51
CA PHE A 53 -7.77 1.84 -5.67
C PHE A 53 -8.36 0.49 -5.26
N LEU A 54 -7.79 -0.13 -4.24
CA LEU A 54 -8.27 -1.42 -3.74
C LEU A 54 -9.70 -1.32 -3.21
N LYS A 55 -9.99 -0.26 -2.47
CA LYS A 55 -11.30 -0.02 -1.88
C LYS A 55 -12.35 0.37 -2.93
N GLY A 56 -11.93 0.88 -4.08
CA GLY A 56 -12.84 1.35 -5.12
C GLY A 56 -13.07 2.85 -5.13
N ASP A 57 -12.32 3.60 -4.34
CA ASP A 57 -12.34 5.08 -4.35
C ASP A 57 -11.43 5.58 -5.47
N PHE A 58 -11.82 5.33 -6.70
CA PHE A 58 -10.97 5.48 -7.89
C PHE A 58 -10.53 6.93 -8.13
N GLU A 59 -11.47 7.88 -8.08
CA GLU A 59 -11.16 9.29 -8.34
C GLU A 59 -10.24 9.86 -7.28
N GLU A 60 -10.52 9.55 -6.00
CA GLU A 60 -9.66 9.97 -4.90
C GLU A 60 -8.27 9.33 -5.02
N GLY A 61 -8.21 8.06 -5.37
CA GLY A 61 -6.94 7.36 -5.58
C GLY A 61 -6.11 7.98 -6.69
N LYS A 62 -6.74 8.39 -7.78
CA LYS A 62 -6.07 9.08 -8.88
C LYS A 62 -5.50 10.42 -8.44
N ASP A 63 -6.28 11.20 -7.69
CA ASP A 63 -5.82 12.50 -7.20
C ASP A 63 -4.61 12.34 -6.27
N VAL A 64 -4.65 11.39 -5.35
CA VAL A 64 -3.54 11.08 -4.44
C VAL A 64 -2.32 10.61 -5.23
N PHE A 65 -2.53 9.75 -6.22
CA PHE A 65 -1.44 9.22 -7.05
C PHE A 65 -0.78 10.33 -7.90
N GLU A 66 -1.56 11.21 -8.48
CA GLU A 66 -1.03 12.34 -9.25
C GLU A 66 -0.20 13.27 -8.36
N HIS A 67 -0.67 13.56 -7.17
CA HIS A 67 0.06 14.34 -6.19
C HIS A 67 1.38 13.65 -5.81
N TYR A 68 1.32 12.35 -5.56
CA TYR A 68 2.51 11.53 -5.28
C TYR A 68 3.53 11.59 -6.42
N MET A 69 3.07 11.44 -7.65
CA MET A 69 3.94 11.49 -8.83
C MET A 69 4.63 12.85 -8.98
N GLN A 70 3.93 13.93 -8.65
CA GLN A 70 4.52 15.27 -8.68
C GLN A 70 5.62 15.42 -7.62
N ILE A 71 5.37 14.95 -6.40
CA ILE A 71 6.36 14.98 -5.32
C ILE A 71 7.58 14.16 -5.73
N LEU A 72 7.37 12.98 -6.31
CA LEU A 72 8.45 12.10 -6.76
C LEU A 72 9.29 12.77 -7.84
N LYS A 73 8.65 13.40 -8.80
CA LYS A 73 9.34 14.13 -9.87
C LYS A 73 10.18 15.29 -9.32
N ASP A 74 9.61 16.03 -8.39
CA ASP A 74 10.30 17.19 -7.78
C ASP A 74 11.46 16.74 -6.88
N SER A 75 11.50 15.47 -6.49
CA SER A 75 12.50 14.90 -5.58
C SER A 75 13.68 14.22 -6.29
N PHE A 76 13.77 14.31 -7.63
CA PHE A 76 14.88 13.70 -8.38
C PHE A 76 16.24 14.26 -7.97
N TYR A 77 16.26 15.49 -7.51
CA TYR A 77 17.48 16.16 -7.04
C TYR A 77 17.28 16.62 -5.60
N SER A 78 18.29 16.38 -4.77
CA SER A 78 18.40 16.98 -3.44
C SER A 78 19.57 17.96 -3.49
N GLY A 79 19.28 19.23 -3.74
CA GLY A 79 20.31 20.22 -4.08
C GLY A 79 20.97 19.84 -5.41
N ASP A 80 22.29 19.67 -5.40
CA ASP A 80 23.05 19.23 -6.58
C ASP A 80 23.14 17.71 -6.71
N CYS A 81 22.59 16.96 -5.75
CA CYS A 81 22.65 15.52 -5.72
C CYS A 81 21.47 14.88 -6.46
N TYR A 82 21.77 14.14 -7.53
CA TYR A 82 20.76 13.39 -8.27
C TYR A 82 20.45 12.07 -7.53
N ILE A 83 19.17 11.80 -7.35
CA ILE A 83 18.70 10.59 -6.67
C ILE A 83 18.14 9.63 -7.71
N GLU A 84 19.00 8.74 -8.18
CA GLU A 84 18.70 7.83 -9.30
C GLU A 84 17.46 6.98 -9.05
N TRP A 85 17.30 6.42 -7.85
CA TRP A 85 16.19 5.52 -7.59
C TRP A 85 14.83 6.23 -7.60
N HIS A 86 14.78 7.54 -7.34
CA HIS A 86 13.54 8.32 -7.45
C HIS A 86 13.07 8.40 -8.89
N GLU A 87 13.97 8.66 -9.83
CA GLU A 87 13.62 8.66 -11.25
C GLU A 87 13.27 7.28 -11.75
N GLN A 88 14.01 6.26 -11.34
CA GLN A 88 13.72 4.87 -11.69
C GLN A 88 12.33 4.47 -11.20
N PHE A 89 11.98 4.82 -9.97
CA PHE A 89 10.65 4.50 -9.41
C PHE A 89 9.55 5.30 -10.10
N TYR A 90 9.81 6.55 -10.43
CA TYR A 90 8.88 7.38 -11.20
C TYR A 90 8.54 6.71 -12.54
N ASN A 91 9.56 6.29 -13.26
CA ASN A 91 9.38 5.60 -14.55
C ASN A 91 8.65 4.27 -14.37
N TYR A 92 8.96 3.53 -13.32
CA TYR A 92 8.24 2.31 -12.97
C TYR A 92 6.75 2.58 -12.76
N CYS A 93 6.41 3.65 -12.04
CA CYS A 93 5.03 4.02 -11.81
C CYS A 93 4.30 4.37 -13.10
N ILE A 94 4.96 5.06 -14.04
CA ILE A 94 4.37 5.38 -15.34
C ILE A 94 4.10 4.07 -16.11
N GLU A 95 5.05 3.18 -16.16
CA GLU A 95 4.97 1.96 -16.97
C GLU A 95 4.05 0.90 -16.39
N ASN A 96 4.00 0.78 -15.04
CA ASN A 96 3.35 -0.35 -14.39
C ASN A 96 2.12 -0.01 -13.58
N ILE A 97 1.89 1.26 -13.27
CA ILE A 97 0.74 1.71 -12.47
C ILE A 97 -0.17 2.60 -13.29
N GLN A 98 0.35 3.67 -13.85
CA GLN A 98 -0.46 4.65 -14.57
C GLN A 98 -1.23 4.03 -15.74
N CYS A 99 -0.64 3.05 -16.42
CA CYS A 99 -1.29 2.35 -17.54
C CYS A 99 -2.53 1.55 -17.12
N HIS A 100 -2.68 1.24 -15.84
CA HIS A 100 -3.83 0.50 -15.30
C HIS A 100 -4.92 1.43 -14.73
N LEU A 101 -4.74 2.74 -14.79
CA LEU A 101 -5.68 3.71 -14.24
C LEU A 101 -6.72 4.17 -15.27
N SER A 102 -7.05 3.30 -16.23
CA SER A 102 -8.07 3.59 -17.25
C SER A 102 -9.50 3.39 -16.72
N SER A 103 -9.67 2.54 -15.72
CA SER A 103 -10.97 2.27 -15.10
C SER A 103 -10.78 1.88 -13.66
N LYS A 104 -11.88 2.00 -12.88
CA LYS A 104 -11.94 1.57 -11.49
C LYS A 104 -11.56 0.09 -11.34
N GLU A 105 -12.12 -0.74 -12.19
CA GLU A 105 -11.90 -2.19 -12.16
C GLU A 105 -10.45 -2.56 -12.48
N SER A 106 -9.87 -1.90 -13.46
CA SER A 106 -8.47 -2.12 -13.84
C SER A 106 -7.52 -1.72 -12.72
N ALA A 107 -7.75 -0.57 -12.10
CA ALA A 107 -6.94 -0.10 -10.98
C ALA A 107 -7.05 -1.04 -9.78
N GLN A 108 -8.24 -1.48 -9.45
CA GLN A 108 -8.49 -2.41 -8.36
C GLN A 108 -7.80 -3.76 -8.61
N GLN A 109 -7.93 -4.31 -9.81
CA GLN A 109 -7.29 -5.57 -10.18
C GLN A 109 -5.76 -5.47 -10.11
N MET A 110 -5.21 -4.35 -10.55
CA MET A 110 -3.77 -4.10 -10.45
C MET A 110 -3.29 -4.24 -9.00
N VAL A 111 -3.99 -3.61 -8.04
CA VAL A 111 -3.59 -3.67 -6.63
C VAL A 111 -3.75 -5.08 -6.07
N VAL A 112 -4.83 -5.77 -6.40
CA VAL A 112 -5.04 -7.16 -6.01
C VAL A 112 -3.89 -8.03 -6.50
N ASP A 113 -3.49 -7.88 -7.76
CA ASP A 113 -2.38 -8.64 -8.35
C ASP A 113 -1.06 -8.33 -7.64
N MET A 114 -0.81 -7.07 -7.30
CA MET A 114 0.38 -6.67 -6.55
C MET A 114 0.43 -7.34 -5.18
N ILE A 115 -0.69 -7.35 -4.45
CA ILE A 115 -0.79 -7.98 -3.14
C ILE A 115 -0.54 -9.49 -3.26
N ASN A 116 -1.17 -10.13 -4.23
CA ASN A 116 -1.05 -11.57 -4.42
C ASN A 116 0.38 -11.97 -4.81
N ARG A 117 1.05 -11.20 -5.67
CA ARG A 117 2.45 -11.45 -6.01
C ARG A 117 3.35 -11.33 -4.77
N ARG A 118 3.10 -10.34 -3.92
CA ARG A 118 3.87 -10.14 -2.70
C ARG A 118 3.67 -11.29 -1.71
N ARG A 119 2.44 -11.75 -1.57
CA ARG A 119 2.11 -12.90 -0.71
C ARG A 119 2.76 -14.18 -1.20
N LYS A 120 2.70 -14.44 -2.51
CA LYS A 120 3.38 -15.59 -3.12
C LYS A 120 4.87 -15.57 -2.84
N TYR A 121 5.51 -14.44 -3.12
CA TYR A 121 6.94 -14.27 -2.91
C TYR A 121 7.31 -14.57 -1.46
N PHE A 122 6.51 -14.06 -0.51
CA PHE A 122 6.75 -14.23 0.92
C PHE A 122 6.69 -15.71 1.31
N TYR A 123 5.67 -16.44 0.85
CA TYR A 123 5.48 -17.86 1.18
C TYR A 123 6.47 -18.78 0.46
N GLU A 124 7.06 -18.36 -0.63
CA GLU A 124 8.07 -19.13 -1.36
C GLU A 124 9.45 -19.07 -0.72
N LYS A 125 9.68 -18.17 0.22
CA LYS A 125 10.96 -18.08 0.93
C LYS A 125 11.17 -19.31 1.83
N PRO A 126 12.40 -19.84 1.89
CA PRO A 126 12.70 -21.02 2.73
C PRO A 126 12.29 -20.87 4.19
N SER A 127 12.42 -19.65 4.76
CA SER A 127 12.07 -19.38 6.15
C SER A 127 10.57 -19.54 6.46
N TYR A 128 9.71 -19.53 5.45
CA TYR A 128 8.26 -19.62 5.60
C TYR A 128 7.68 -20.90 4.99
N LYS A 129 8.51 -21.77 4.47
CA LYS A 129 8.11 -22.98 3.74
C LYS A 129 7.22 -23.91 4.55
N ASN A 130 7.37 -23.90 5.88
CA ASN A 130 6.63 -24.79 6.79
C ASN A 130 5.45 -24.10 7.47
N MET A 131 5.17 -22.83 7.19
CA MET A 131 4.10 -22.07 7.87
C MET A 131 2.74 -22.29 7.24
N SER A 132 2.67 -22.48 5.94
CA SER A 132 1.44 -22.79 5.21
C SER A 132 1.80 -23.51 3.92
N LYS A 133 0.96 -24.48 3.54
CA LYS A 133 1.17 -25.23 2.29
C LYS A 133 0.82 -24.38 1.07
N GLU A 134 -0.12 -23.43 1.22
CA GLU A 134 -0.56 -22.56 0.13
C GLU A 134 -0.68 -21.13 0.63
N PRO A 135 -0.20 -20.14 -0.16
CA PRO A 135 -0.39 -18.76 0.20
C PRO A 135 -1.85 -18.35 0.11
N TYR A 136 -2.29 -17.51 1.04
CA TYR A 136 -3.62 -16.91 0.96
C TYR A 136 -3.65 -15.89 -0.17
N LEU A 137 -4.47 -16.14 -1.19
CA LEU A 137 -4.63 -15.26 -2.33
C LEU A 137 -6.04 -14.67 -2.35
N ILE A 138 -6.15 -13.47 -2.86
CA ILE A 138 -7.44 -12.82 -3.09
C ILE A 138 -7.98 -13.35 -4.42
N SER A 139 -8.97 -14.24 -4.36
CA SER A 139 -9.55 -14.86 -5.57
C SER A 139 -10.79 -14.13 -6.07
N ASN A 140 -11.61 -13.62 -5.14
CA ASN A 140 -12.82 -12.88 -5.46
C ASN A 140 -12.82 -11.60 -4.63
N PHE A 141 -12.57 -10.49 -5.30
CA PHE A 141 -12.55 -9.21 -4.64
C PHE A 141 -13.73 -8.38 -5.14
N ASN A 142 -14.88 -8.56 -4.47
CA ASN A 142 -16.09 -7.81 -4.74
C ASN A 142 -16.23 -6.73 -3.69
N MET A 143 -16.16 -5.51 -4.15
CA MET A 143 -16.43 -4.36 -3.30
C MET A 143 -17.65 -3.62 -3.75
#